data_2d6a62b273b8713a70f4d4889980b5d5
#
_entry.id   2d6a62b273b8713a70f4d4889980b5d5
#
_cell.length_a   1.000
_cell.length_b   1.000
_cell.length_c   1.000
_cell.angle_alpha   90.00
_cell.angle_beta   90.00
_cell.angle_gamma   90.00
#
_symmetry.space_group_name_H-M   'P 1'
#
loop_
_entity.id
_entity.type
_entity.pdbx_description
1 polymer ?
#
loop_
_entity_poly.entity_id
_entity_poly.type
_entity_poly.pdbx_seq_one_letter_code
_entity_poly.pdbx_strand_id
1 'polypeptide(L)' 'MNFNIEYEQEEDGRWLAEVVGLPGVLAYGDTVDEAMIKAEILALKVLVEKLEQEESRPQPINISCVAA' A
#
# COMPACT_ATOMS: atom_id res chain seq x y z
N MET A 1 -0.78 -13.84 0.54
CA MET A 1 0.18 -12.73 0.37
C MET A 1 0.02 -11.73 1.50
N ASN A 2 1.11 -11.35 2.12
CA ASN A 2 1.08 -10.38 3.22
C ASN A 2 1.86 -9.15 2.81
N PHE A 3 1.26 -7.97 2.98
CA PHE A 3 1.89 -6.70 2.68
C PHE A 3 1.78 -5.77 3.88
N ASN A 4 2.82 -4.98 4.11
CA ASN A 4 2.83 -3.97 5.15
C ASN A 4 2.83 -2.59 4.51
N ILE A 5 2.00 -1.70 5.02
CA ILE A 5 2.04 -0.29 4.65
C ILE A 5 2.83 0.42 5.75
N GLU A 6 4.00 0.92 5.40
CA GLU A 6 4.80 1.73 6.30
C GLU A 6 4.48 3.20 6.05
N TYR A 7 4.44 3.99 7.11
CA TYR A 7 4.14 5.40 6.98
C TYR A 7 5.07 6.25 7.85
N GLU A 8 5.39 7.43 7.36
CA GLU A 8 6.21 8.39 8.09
C GLU A 8 5.85 9.81 7.67
N GLN A 9 6.15 10.78 8.54
CA GLN A 9 5.92 12.17 8.22
C GLN A 9 7.16 12.75 7.56
N GLU A 10 6.93 13.49 6.46
CA GLU A 10 7.99 14.19 5.75
C GLU A 10 8.32 15.52 6.45
N GLU A 11 9.46 16.11 6.11
CA GLU A 11 9.90 17.36 6.70
C GLU A 11 8.91 18.51 6.47
N ASP A 12 8.20 18.48 5.35
CA ASP A 12 7.21 19.52 5.00
C ASP A 12 5.84 19.30 5.67
N GLY A 13 5.73 18.28 6.51
CA GLY A 13 4.50 17.99 7.25
C GLY A 13 3.55 17.01 6.57
N ARG A 14 3.77 16.69 5.30
CA ARG A 14 2.96 15.66 4.62
C ARG A 14 3.31 14.27 5.15
N TRP A 15 2.41 13.36 4.94
CA TRP A 15 2.61 11.96 5.28
C TRP A 15 2.85 11.13 4.02
N LEU A 16 3.80 10.22 4.11
CA LEU A 16 4.09 9.25 3.06
C LEU A 16 3.68 7.87 3.56
N ALA A 17 2.96 7.13 2.73
CA ALA A 17 2.68 5.73 2.98
C ALA A 17 3.22 4.91 1.81
N GLU A 18 3.92 3.84 2.12
CA GLU A 18 4.54 2.97 1.11
C GLU A 18 4.19 1.52 1.39
N VAL A 19 3.83 0.79 0.35
CA VAL A 19 3.52 -0.64 0.50
C VAL A 19 4.79 -1.45 0.26
N VAL A 20 5.31 -2.02 1.34
CA VAL A 20 6.51 -2.84 1.28
C VAL A 20 6.20 -4.13 0.50
N GLY A 21 7.03 -4.44 -0.48
CA GLY A 21 6.82 -5.60 -1.32
C GLY A 21 6.16 -5.32 -2.65
N LEU A 22 5.65 -4.10 -2.85
CA LEU A 22 5.08 -3.66 -4.12
C LEU A 22 5.82 -2.41 -4.57
N PRO A 23 6.90 -2.54 -5.35
CA PRO A 23 7.69 -1.39 -5.79
C PRO A 23 6.85 -0.33 -6.50
N GLY A 24 7.03 0.93 -6.12
CA GLY A 24 6.31 2.05 -6.72
C GLY A 24 4.92 2.29 -6.19
N VAL A 25 4.45 1.47 -5.25
CA VAL A 25 3.14 1.66 -4.63
C VAL A 25 3.32 2.51 -3.37
N LEU A 26 3.16 3.80 -3.53
CA LEU A 26 3.26 4.78 -2.44
C LEU A 26 2.31 5.94 -2.69
N ALA A 27 1.99 6.67 -1.65
CA ALA A 27 1.12 7.83 -1.74
C ALA A 27 1.42 8.85 -0.65
N TYR A 28 1.12 10.10 -0.93
CA TYR A 28 1.22 11.18 0.04
C TYR A 28 -0.16 11.62 0.48
N GLY A 29 -0.25 12.18 1.67
CA GLY A 29 -1.48 12.77 2.18
C GLY A 29 -1.18 13.83 3.22
N ASP A 30 -2.18 14.67 3.51
CA ASP A 30 -2.06 15.69 4.55
C ASP A 30 -2.21 15.09 5.94
N THR A 31 -2.83 13.92 6.02
CA THR A 31 -2.95 13.15 7.26
C THR A 31 -2.45 11.75 7.02
N VAL A 32 -2.14 11.05 8.10
CA VAL A 32 -1.69 9.66 8.02
C VAL A 32 -2.78 8.77 7.41
N ASP A 33 -4.03 8.96 7.79
CA ASP A 33 -5.13 8.18 7.25
C ASP A 33 -5.30 8.38 5.75
N GLU A 34 -5.18 9.62 5.28
CA GLU A 34 -5.28 9.93 3.86
C GLU A 34 -4.18 9.22 3.07
N ALA A 35 -2.93 9.31 3.53
CA ALA A 35 -1.81 8.67 2.85
C ALA A 35 -1.99 7.14 2.82
N MET A 36 -2.42 6.57 3.93
CA MET A 36 -2.61 5.12 4.03
C MET A 36 -3.75 4.62 3.15
N ILE A 37 -4.88 5.33 3.11
CA ILE A 37 -6.00 4.95 2.25
C ILE A 37 -5.59 4.99 0.79
N LYS A 38 -4.89 6.03 0.38
CA LYS A 38 -4.42 6.16 -1.00
C LYS A 38 -3.45 5.04 -1.37
N ALA A 39 -2.52 4.71 -0.49
CA ALA A 39 -1.58 3.62 -0.72
C ALA A 39 -2.29 2.27 -0.80
N GLU A 40 -3.27 2.05 0.07
CA GLU A 40 -4.06 0.82 0.07
C GLU A 40 -4.85 0.66 -1.21
N ILE A 41 -5.47 1.73 -1.71
CA ILE A 41 -6.19 1.69 -2.98
C ILE A 41 -5.25 1.31 -4.12
N LEU A 42 -4.07 1.91 -4.17
CA LEU A 42 -3.09 1.58 -5.20
C LEU A 42 -2.64 0.12 -5.10
N ALA A 43 -2.40 -0.35 -3.88
CA ALA A 43 -2.01 -1.74 -3.65
C ALA A 43 -3.09 -2.70 -4.15
N LEU A 44 -4.34 -2.43 -3.83
CA LEU A 44 -5.46 -3.28 -4.26
C LEU A 44 -5.60 -3.31 -5.78
N LYS A 45 -5.40 -2.17 -6.45
CA LYS A 45 -5.43 -2.11 -7.91
C LYS A 45 -4.33 -2.97 -8.54
N VAL A 46 -3.12 -2.90 -7.99
CA VAL A 46 -2.00 -3.70 -8.46
C VAL A 46 -2.26 -5.18 -8.23
N LEU A 47 -2.80 -5.53 -7.06
CA LEU A 47 -3.11 -6.92 -6.73
C LEU A 47 -4.22 -7.49 -7.61
N VAL A 48 -5.22 -6.68 -7.96
CA VAL A 48 -6.27 -7.11 -8.88
C VAL A 48 -5.65 -7.48 -10.24
N GLU A 49 -4.80 -6.62 -10.79
CA GLU A 49 -4.13 -6.91 -12.06
C GLU A 49 -3.28 -8.16 -11.98
N LYS A 50 -2.57 -8.32 -10.87
CA LYS A 50 -1.70 -9.48 -10.68
C LYS A 50 -2.49 -10.78 -10.64
N LEU A 51 -3.60 -10.79 -9.92
CA LEU A 51 -4.48 -11.95 -9.86
C LEU A 51 -5.10 -12.27 -11.21
N GLU A 52 -5.50 -11.24 -11.95
CA GLU A 52 -6.06 -11.42 -13.29
C GLU A 52 -5.04 -12.01 -14.26
N GLN A 53 -3.79 -11.60 -14.17
CA GLN A 53 -2.73 -12.11 -15.04
C GLN A 53 -2.31 -13.53 -14.69
N GLU A 54 -2.24 -13.86 -13.40
CA GLU A 54 -1.79 -15.15 -12.95
C GLU A 54 -2.88 -16.24 -13.03
N GLU A 55 -4.11 -15.90 -12.69
CA GLU A 55 -5.29 -16.75 -12.78
C GLU A 55 -5.13 -18.21 -12.29
N SER A 56 -4.10 -18.49 -11.52
CA SER A 56 -3.79 -19.88 -11.18
C SER A 56 -4.63 -20.41 -10.03
N ARG A 57 -4.79 -19.66 -8.97
CA ARG A 57 -5.56 -20.07 -7.79
C ARG A 57 -5.79 -18.90 -6.85
N PRO A 58 -6.82 -18.98 -6.00
CA PRO A 58 -7.05 -17.96 -4.99
C PRO A 58 -5.86 -17.83 -4.04
N GLN A 59 -5.54 -16.60 -3.63
CA GLN A 59 -4.48 -16.30 -2.68
C GLN A 59 -5.07 -15.52 -1.51
N PRO A 60 -4.76 -15.91 -0.26
CA PRO A 60 -5.12 -15.05 0.87
C PRO A 60 -4.26 -13.78 0.84
N ILE A 61 -4.90 -12.63 0.99
CA ILE A 61 -4.22 -11.34 0.94
C ILE A 61 -4.42 -10.63 2.26
N ASN A 62 -3.32 -10.27 2.91
CA ASN A 62 -3.34 -9.49 4.15
C ASN A 62 -2.53 -8.22 3.97
N ILE A 63 -3.10 -7.10 4.36
CA ILE A 63 -2.43 -5.79 4.33
C ILE A 63 -2.46 -5.23 5.75
N SER A 64 -1.29 -4.94 6.30
CA SER A 64 -1.14 -4.39 7.65
C SER A 64 -0.47 -3.02 7.59
N CYS A 65 -0.83 -2.14 8.51
CA CYS A 65 -0.25 -0.79 8.61
C CYS A 65 0.74 -0.74 9.76
N VAL A 66 1.94 -0.25 9.49
CA VAL A 66 3.03 -0.20 10.47
C VAL A 66 3.73 1.15 10.39
N ALA A 67 4.03 1.76 11.54
CA ALA A 67 4.83 2.98 11.57
C ALA A 67 6.26 2.67 11.11
N ALA A 68 6.75 3.48 10.21
CA ALA A 68 8.10 3.31 9.68
C ALA A 68 9.18 3.72 10.68
#